data_611916f2fbcf4936a2e7716cbd3c06b1
#
_entry.id   611916f2fbcf4936a2e7716cbd3c06b1
#
_cell.length_a   1.000
_cell.length_b   1.000
_cell.length_c   1.000
_cell.angle_alpha   90.00
_cell.angle_beta   90.00
_cell.angle_gamma   90.00
#
_symmetry.space_group_name_H-M   'P 1'
#
loop_
_entity.id
_entity.type
_entity.pdbx_description
1 polymer ?
#
loop_
_entity_poly.entity_id
_entity_poly.type
_entity_poly.pdbx_seq_one_letter_code
_entity_poly.pdbx_strand_id
1 'polypeptide(L)'
;MRPKTVLMLLTNAYDPDPRVRQEALALIGMGCRVRLLAWDRDLRSAPVQVMEGVEIERVFLASAHGRGTTQLFFYAWLYLKMLWRGLRTSFDVVHCHDLDTLPLGFLMGKLKRKPIVYDAHESFPDMLDGSVHRAVRRALVHLENFLIRRVDLLITVGEKLRRHFEERGARHSVVVGNWKRLAEFSRTNEENLAVRRGLGIPDSGLAVVCITQLLNDRKIEELLQAVEALPNVYVILGGKGVLEGLVTEAAARNPRILYVGFVPGKQIADFTCAADIVYYGFDPANPNARFSAPNKLYEALAAGRPLITGDFGEIADVVRAAECGIVLRVYKVEEVQKALAILEDREIRSAMAANAMRFGQTSLNWEKGAEVLYREYSSLLPGALQEPSGEKPLQLARVGGTRN
;
A
#
# COMPACT_ATOMS: atom_id res chain seq x y z
N MET A 1 -9.12 30.45 13.19
CA MET A 1 -7.70 30.12 13.46
C MET A 1 -6.97 29.85 12.14
N ARG A 2 -5.66 30.09 12.07
CA ARG A 2 -4.88 29.73 10.87
C ARG A 2 -4.82 28.20 10.73
N PRO A 3 -5.06 27.63 9.53
CA PRO A 3 -4.90 26.20 9.30
C PRO A 3 -3.50 25.73 9.69
N LYS A 4 -3.40 24.59 10.35
CA LYS A 4 -2.11 23.97 10.67
C LYS A 4 -1.51 23.36 9.42
N THR A 5 -0.21 23.47 9.27
CA THR A 5 0.51 22.97 8.10
C THR A 5 1.28 21.71 8.46
N VAL A 6 0.99 20.62 7.75
CA VAL A 6 1.76 19.37 7.79
C VAL A 6 2.71 19.36 6.60
N LEU A 7 4.00 19.21 6.86
CA LEU A 7 5.03 19.00 5.84
C LEU A 7 5.29 17.49 5.71
N MET A 8 4.86 16.89 4.62
CA MET A 8 5.16 15.51 4.27
C MET A 8 6.46 15.43 3.45
N LEU A 9 7.30 14.44 3.75
CA LEU A 9 8.55 14.17 3.04
C LEU A 9 8.46 12.82 2.34
N LEU A 10 8.83 12.77 1.07
CA LEU A 10 8.71 11.58 0.23
C LEU A 10 9.87 11.47 -0.76
N THR A 11 10.40 10.25 -0.96
CA THR A 11 11.50 9.97 -1.89
C THR A 11 11.05 9.41 -3.25
N ASN A 12 9.78 9.57 -3.58
CA ASN A 12 9.25 9.35 -4.93
C ASN A 12 8.57 10.63 -5.46
N ALA A 13 8.20 10.65 -6.75
CA ALA A 13 7.64 11.83 -7.40
C ALA A 13 6.19 12.16 -7.00
N TYR A 14 5.55 11.34 -6.16
CA TYR A 14 4.11 11.43 -5.86
C TYR A 14 3.26 11.47 -7.14
N ASP A 15 3.15 10.33 -7.81
CA ASP A 15 2.32 10.11 -9.02
C ASP A 15 1.15 9.15 -8.73
N PRO A 16 0.04 9.57 -8.11
CA PRO A 16 0.06 9.75 -6.67
C PRO A 16 0.36 8.41 -5.95
N ASP A 17 1.17 8.43 -4.92
CA ASP A 17 1.36 7.32 -3.98
C ASP A 17 0.04 7.08 -3.22
N PRO A 18 -0.62 5.91 -3.34
CA PRO A 18 -1.96 5.71 -2.80
C PRO A 18 -2.05 5.91 -1.29
N ARG A 19 -1.03 5.48 -0.53
CA ARG A 19 -1.00 5.61 0.92
C ARG A 19 -0.82 7.06 1.32
N VAL A 20 0.23 7.71 0.82
CA VAL A 20 0.51 9.12 1.09
C VAL A 20 -0.67 10.00 0.69
N ARG A 21 -1.32 9.69 -0.44
CA ARG A 21 -2.53 10.39 -0.89
C ARG A 21 -3.68 10.26 0.10
N GLN A 22 -3.96 9.05 0.59
CA GLN A 22 -5.05 8.83 1.54
C GLN A 22 -4.81 9.59 2.85
N GLU A 23 -3.60 9.58 3.38
CA GLU A 23 -3.24 10.31 4.59
C GLU A 23 -3.30 11.82 4.40
N ALA A 24 -2.76 12.32 3.28
CA ALA A 24 -2.82 13.74 2.93
C ALA A 24 -4.28 14.24 2.83
N LEU A 25 -5.15 13.48 2.17
CA LEU A 25 -6.58 13.83 2.03
C LEU A 25 -7.31 13.77 3.38
N ALA A 26 -6.97 12.81 4.25
CA ALA A 26 -7.54 12.78 5.60
C ALA A 26 -7.15 14.04 6.39
N LEU A 27 -5.88 14.42 6.37
CA LEU A 27 -5.40 15.63 7.05
C LEU A 27 -6.02 16.92 6.48
N ILE A 28 -6.22 16.99 5.16
CA ILE A 28 -6.96 18.11 4.53
C ILE A 28 -8.41 18.12 5.01
N GLY A 29 -9.06 16.97 5.08
CA GLY A 29 -10.42 16.83 5.61
C GLY A 29 -10.55 17.27 7.06
N MET A 30 -9.49 17.16 7.85
CA MET A 30 -9.39 17.66 9.23
C MET A 30 -9.07 19.17 9.33
N GLY A 31 -8.96 19.87 8.20
CA GLY A 31 -8.67 21.31 8.14
C GLY A 31 -7.19 21.66 8.12
N CYS A 32 -6.29 20.69 7.94
CA CYS A 32 -4.87 20.95 7.74
C CYS A 32 -4.58 21.44 6.31
N ARG A 33 -3.54 22.23 6.20
CA ARG A 33 -2.84 22.47 4.94
C ARG A 33 -1.75 21.41 4.79
N VAL A 34 -1.74 20.65 3.72
CA VAL A 34 -0.71 19.65 3.46
C VAL A 34 0.24 20.14 2.38
N ARG A 35 1.51 20.17 2.71
CA ARG A 35 2.62 20.45 1.79
C ARG A 35 3.49 19.21 1.68
N LEU A 36 3.72 18.77 0.47
CA LEU A 36 4.52 17.59 0.17
C LEU A 36 5.84 18.02 -0.49
N LEU A 37 6.96 17.69 0.12
CA LEU A 37 8.28 17.82 -0.46
C LEU A 37 8.72 16.46 -0.99
N ALA A 38 8.70 16.28 -2.30
CA ALA A 38 8.91 15.03 -3.01
C ALA A 38 10.24 15.02 -3.78
N TRP A 39 10.80 13.85 -4.02
CA TRP A 39 11.94 13.68 -4.92
C TRP A 39 11.48 13.10 -6.25
N ASP A 40 11.61 13.89 -7.34
CA ASP A 40 11.42 13.40 -8.69
C ASP A 40 12.77 12.99 -9.29
N ARG A 41 12.98 11.67 -9.33
CA ARG A 41 14.19 11.03 -9.87
C ARG A 41 14.23 11.06 -11.40
N ASP A 42 13.06 10.95 -12.00
CA ASP A 42 12.91 10.79 -13.46
C ASP A 42 12.77 12.13 -14.20
N LEU A 43 12.61 13.22 -13.46
CA LEU A 43 12.45 14.59 -13.97
C LEU A 43 11.22 14.75 -14.92
N ARG A 44 10.14 14.00 -14.66
CA ARG A 44 8.97 13.94 -15.55
C ARG A 44 7.80 14.81 -15.09
N SER A 45 7.78 15.17 -13.82
CA SER A 45 6.64 15.89 -13.23
C SER A 45 6.88 17.40 -13.20
N ALA A 46 5.82 18.18 -12.94
CA ALA A 46 5.98 19.63 -12.73
C ALA A 46 6.71 19.93 -11.40
N PRO A 47 7.58 20.96 -11.33
CA PRO A 47 8.34 21.28 -10.11
C PRO A 47 7.45 21.69 -8.94
N VAL A 48 6.34 22.36 -9.22
CA VAL A 48 5.33 22.73 -8.24
C VAL A 48 3.96 22.40 -8.83
N GLN A 49 3.12 21.78 -8.03
CA GLN A 49 1.78 21.34 -8.45
C GLN A 49 0.84 21.31 -7.25
N VAL A 50 -0.45 21.54 -7.48
CA VAL A 50 -1.50 21.28 -6.50
C VAL A 50 -2.36 20.14 -7.04
N MET A 51 -2.47 19.06 -6.27
CA MET A 51 -3.32 17.91 -6.61
C MET A 51 -4.24 17.62 -5.43
N GLU A 52 -5.54 17.65 -5.67
CA GLU A 52 -6.57 17.37 -4.64
C GLU A 52 -6.38 18.16 -3.33
N GLY A 53 -5.86 19.39 -3.44
CA GLY A 53 -5.58 20.25 -2.28
C GLY A 53 -4.19 20.04 -1.64
N VAL A 54 -3.42 19.03 -2.07
CA VAL A 54 -2.03 18.82 -1.64
C VAL A 54 -1.11 19.75 -2.44
N GLU A 55 -0.33 20.58 -1.75
CA GLU A 55 0.70 21.43 -2.35
C GLU A 55 2.00 20.63 -2.48
N ILE A 56 2.37 20.29 -3.70
CA ILE A 56 3.53 19.45 -4.00
C ILE A 56 4.66 20.31 -4.52
N GLU A 57 5.83 20.20 -3.89
CA GLU A 57 7.09 20.77 -4.36
C GLU A 57 8.06 19.63 -4.64
N ARG A 58 8.60 19.55 -5.87
CA ARG A 58 9.51 18.48 -6.26
C ARG A 58 10.95 18.94 -6.33
N VAL A 59 11.82 18.15 -5.74
CA VAL A 59 13.27 18.29 -5.86
C VAL A 59 13.74 17.41 -7.00
N PHE A 60 14.24 18.03 -8.05
CA PHE A 60 14.79 17.33 -9.20
C PHE A 60 16.24 16.96 -8.97
N LEU A 61 16.51 15.66 -9.04
CA LEU A 61 17.85 15.10 -9.05
C LEU A 61 17.83 13.76 -9.74
N ALA A 62 18.27 13.73 -11.01
CA ALA A 62 18.33 12.51 -11.80
C ALA A 62 19.27 11.49 -11.16
N SER A 63 18.80 10.29 -10.89
CA SER A 63 19.59 9.19 -10.35
C SER A 63 19.16 7.88 -10.99
N ALA A 64 20.11 7.18 -11.63
CA ALA A 64 19.86 5.83 -12.10
C ALA A 64 20.01 4.82 -10.94
N HIS A 65 19.18 3.77 -10.96
CA HIS A 65 19.30 2.68 -9.99
C HIS A 65 20.65 1.93 -10.16
N GLY A 66 21.26 1.50 -9.07
CA GLY A 66 22.41 0.58 -9.12
C GLY A 66 23.81 1.22 -9.28
N ARG A 67 23.98 2.52 -9.04
CA ARG A 67 25.28 3.23 -9.18
C ARG A 67 26.28 3.05 -8.01
N GLY A 68 26.09 2.08 -7.12
CA GLY A 68 27.04 1.79 -6.05
C GLY A 68 27.36 2.99 -5.14
N THR A 69 28.67 3.21 -4.82
CA THR A 69 29.12 4.27 -3.89
C THR A 69 28.87 5.69 -4.36
N THR A 70 28.76 5.94 -5.66
CA THR A 70 28.43 7.28 -6.19
C THR A 70 27.03 7.71 -5.81
N GLN A 71 26.14 6.79 -5.51
CA GLN A 71 24.77 7.07 -5.05
C GLN A 71 24.74 7.79 -3.69
N LEU A 72 25.75 7.58 -2.83
CA LEU A 72 25.86 8.28 -1.54
C LEU A 72 26.02 9.80 -1.71
N PHE A 73 26.79 10.26 -2.70
CA PHE A 73 26.93 11.69 -2.99
C PHE A 73 25.62 12.29 -3.51
N PHE A 74 24.86 11.52 -4.33
CA PHE A 74 23.55 11.96 -4.79
C PHE A 74 22.56 12.10 -3.64
N TYR A 75 22.52 11.15 -2.72
CA TYR A 75 21.66 11.26 -1.52
C TYR A 75 22.06 12.45 -0.64
N ALA A 76 23.37 12.67 -0.40
CA ALA A 76 23.82 13.82 0.37
C ALA A 76 23.36 15.14 -0.26
N TRP A 77 23.49 15.28 -1.58
CA TRP A 77 23.04 16.46 -2.31
C TRP A 77 21.50 16.61 -2.31
N LEU A 78 20.77 15.51 -2.46
CA LEU A 78 19.32 15.49 -2.33
C LEU A 78 18.89 15.97 -0.93
N TYR A 79 19.49 15.41 0.11
CA TYR A 79 19.18 15.80 1.48
C TYR A 79 19.48 17.29 1.75
N LEU A 80 20.56 17.81 1.24
CA LEU A 80 20.87 19.24 1.37
C LEU A 80 19.82 20.12 0.69
N LYS A 81 19.40 19.75 -0.53
CA LYS A 81 18.33 20.47 -1.25
C LYS A 81 16.99 20.39 -0.52
N MET A 82 16.61 19.20 -0.07
CA MET A 82 15.35 19.01 0.66
C MET A 82 15.38 19.71 2.01
N LEU A 83 16.50 19.64 2.74
CA LEU A 83 16.68 20.34 4.02
C LEU A 83 16.53 21.85 3.86
N TRP A 84 17.21 22.42 2.87
CA TRP A 84 17.14 23.86 2.60
C TRP A 84 15.71 24.31 2.28
N ARG A 85 14.98 23.57 1.43
CA ARG A 85 13.58 23.86 1.10
C ARG A 85 12.66 23.68 2.30
N GLY A 86 12.80 22.56 3.01
CA GLY A 86 11.99 22.26 4.18
C GLY A 86 12.18 23.25 5.32
N LEU A 87 13.43 23.74 5.55
CA LEU A 87 13.69 24.78 6.54
C LEU A 87 13.12 26.15 6.15
N ARG A 88 12.95 26.44 4.86
CA ARG A 88 12.24 27.64 4.38
C ARG A 88 10.72 27.51 4.40
N THR A 89 10.22 26.29 4.46
CA THR A 89 8.79 26.03 4.58
C THR A 89 8.31 26.21 6.02
N SER A 90 7.27 26.99 6.23
CA SER A 90 6.59 27.04 7.55
C SER A 90 5.72 25.81 7.70
N PHE A 91 5.90 25.05 8.78
CA PHE A 91 5.09 23.89 9.12
C PHE A 91 4.88 23.78 10.63
N ASP A 92 3.85 23.06 11.04
CA ASP A 92 3.51 22.79 12.42
C ASP A 92 3.84 21.34 12.83
N VAL A 93 3.88 20.40 11.87
CA VAL A 93 4.30 19.00 12.01
C VAL A 93 5.12 18.62 10.79
N VAL A 94 6.18 17.82 10.93
CA VAL A 94 6.85 17.13 9.84
C VAL A 94 6.50 15.66 9.87
N HIS A 95 6.03 15.13 8.74
CA HIS A 95 5.61 13.74 8.54
C HIS A 95 6.55 13.07 7.53
N CYS A 96 7.28 12.08 7.98
CA CYS A 96 8.31 11.39 7.21
C CYS A 96 7.77 10.04 6.74
N HIS A 97 7.71 9.83 5.44
CA HIS A 97 7.39 8.53 4.85
C HIS A 97 8.68 7.76 4.63
N ASP A 98 8.76 6.59 5.26
CA ASP A 98 9.90 5.69 5.28
C ASP A 98 11.20 6.23 5.91
N LEU A 99 12.12 5.29 6.18
CA LEU A 99 13.39 5.59 6.87
C LEU A 99 14.28 6.56 6.09
N ASP A 100 14.18 6.56 4.78
CA ASP A 100 15.00 7.42 3.92
C ASP A 100 14.64 8.91 4.02
N THR A 101 13.44 9.26 4.50
CA THR A 101 13.08 10.65 4.81
C THR A 101 13.23 11.00 6.29
N LEU A 102 13.24 10.00 7.17
CA LEU A 102 13.20 10.21 8.62
C LEU A 102 14.40 11.01 9.19
N PRO A 103 15.68 10.77 8.81
CA PRO A 103 16.79 11.58 9.30
C PRO A 103 16.64 13.06 8.96
N LEU A 104 16.12 13.34 7.75
CA LEU A 104 15.89 14.68 7.27
C LEU A 104 14.79 15.39 8.06
N GLY A 105 13.64 14.72 8.21
CA GLY A 105 12.51 15.25 8.98
C GLY A 105 12.85 15.40 10.45
N PHE A 106 13.63 14.48 11.01
CA PHE A 106 14.14 14.59 12.39
C PHE A 106 14.96 15.87 12.60
N LEU A 107 15.90 16.15 11.69
CA LEU A 107 16.69 17.38 11.76
C LEU A 107 15.81 18.63 11.65
N MET A 108 14.88 18.66 10.68
CA MET A 108 13.95 19.78 10.50
C MET A 108 13.06 20.00 11.73
N GLY A 109 12.48 18.91 12.28
CA GLY A 109 11.62 18.96 13.47
C GLY A 109 12.37 19.49 14.68
N LYS A 110 13.59 18.99 14.94
CA LYS A 110 14.41 19.47 16.07
C LYS A 110 14.83 20.93 15.92
N LEU A 111 15.28 21.35 14.73
CA LEU A 111 15.68 22.75 14.48
C LEU A 111 14.50 23.72 14.63
N LYS A 112 13.31 23.33 14.21
CA LYS A 112 12.10 24.17 14.30
C LYS A 112 11.28 23.93 15.57
N ARG A 113 11.68 22.99 16.42
CA ARG A 113 10.93 22.57 17.62
C ARG A 113 9.49 22.18 17.29
N LYS A 114 9.32 21.35 16.26
CA LYS A 114 8.04 20.86 15.77
C LYS A 114 7.94 19.35 15.94
N PRO A 115 6.74 18.79 16.19
CA PRO A 115 6.52 17.35 16.26
C PRO A 115 6.96 16.63 14.98
N ILE A 116 7.43 15.40 15.17
CA ILE A 116 7.98 14.53 14.13
C ILE A 116 7.13 13.26 14.09
N VAL A 117 6.50 13.01 12.96
CA VAL A 117 5.78 11.77 12.66
C VAL A 117 6.64 10.93 11.72
N TYR A 118 6.77 9.65 12.04
CA TYR A 118 7.40 8.65 11.20
C TYR A 118 6.35 7.63 10.73
N ASP A 119 6.06 7.58 9.45
CA ASP A 119 5.20 6.57 8.83
C ASP A 119 6.08 5.51 8.15
N ALA A 120 6.18 4.35 8.79
CA ALA A 120 6.97 3.22 8.32
C ALA A 120 6.10 2.26 7.51
N HIS A 121 6.33 2.22 6.20
CA HIS A 121 5.59 1.34 5.29
C HIS A 121 6.09 -0.10 5.35
N GLU A 122 7.35 -0.30 5.73
CA GLU A 122 8.01 -1.60 5.87
C GLU A 122 9.23 -1.50 6.79
N SER A 123 9.86 -2.64 7.09
CA SER A 123 11.18 -2.64 7.73
C SER A 123 12.24 -2.33 6.68
N PHE A 124 12.57 -1.05 6.50
CA PHE A 124 13.50 -0.59 5.46
C PHE A 124 14.87 -1.31 5.50
N PRO A 125 15.50 -1.56 6.66
CA PRO A 125 16.74 -2.35 6.71
C PRO A 125 16.59 -3.81 6.26
N ASP A 126 15.40 -4.41 6.45
CA ASP A 126 15.12 -5.79 6.03
C ASP A 126 14.82 -5.86 4.53
N MET A 127 14.21 -4.83 3.95
CA MET A 127 14.03 -4.70 2.50
C MET A 127 15.36 -4.64 1.75
N LEU A 128 16.41 -4.09 2.37
CA LEU A 128 17.75 -3.99 1.78
C LEU A 128 18.60 -5.24 1.99
N ASP A 129 18.09 -6.30 2.63
CA ASP A 129 18.85 -7.51 2.86
C ASP A 129 19.29 -8.15 1.53
N GLY A 130 20.56 -8.56 1.46
CA GLY A 130 21.18 -9.03 0.22
C GLY A 130 21.54 -7.95 -0.81
N SER A 131 21.00 -6.71 -0.70
CA SER A 131 21.25 -5.63 -1.66
C SER A 131 22.39 -4.70 -1.24
N VAL A 132 22.71 -4.64 0.06
CA VAL A 132 23.76 -3.78 0.63
C VAL A 132 24.69 -4.57 1.55
N HIS A 133 25.91 -4.05 1.74
CA HIS A 133 26.88 -4.67 2.65
C HIS A 133 26.31 -4.71 4.09
N ARG A 134 26.55 -5.83 4.82
CA ARG A 134 26.03 -6.05 6.18
C ARG A 134 26.34 -4.92 7.18
N ALA A 135 27.50 -4.25 7.04
CA ALA A 135 27.86 -3.12 7.89
C ALA A 135 26.94 -1.92 7.65
N VAL A 136 26.56 -1.64 6.39
CA VAL A 136 25.61 -0.56 6.04
C VAL A 136 24.24 -0.88 6.62
N ARG A 137 23.75 -2.10 6.44
CA ARG A 137 22.46 -2.53 7.03
C ARG A 137 22.45 -2.36 8.55
N ARG A 138 23.54 -2.79 9.25
CA ARG A 138 23.67 -2.57 10.71
C ARG A 138 23.64 -1.10 11.09
N ALA A 139 24.35 -0.26 10.35
CA ALA A 139 24.35 1.19 10.58
C ALA A 139 22.94 1.79 10.41
N LEU A 140 22.18 1.36 9.38
CA LEU A 140 20.80 1.78 9.19
C LEU A 140 19.87 1.32 10.33
N VAL A 141 20.04 0.08 10.83
CA VAL A 141 19.29 -0.41 12.00
C VAL A 141 19.59 0.43 13.24
N HIS A 142 20.88 0.76 13.49
CA HIS A 142 21.24 1.61 14.63
C HIS A 142 20.70 3.04 14.49
N LEU A 143 20.74 3.60 13.29
CA LEU A 143 20.19 4.92 13.00
C LEU A 143 18.67 4.93 13.23
N GLU A 144 17.96 3.94 12.69
CA GLU A 144 16.51 3.80 12.87
C GLU A 144 16.16 3.64 14.35
N ASN A 145 16.86 2.77 15.10
CA ASN A 145 16.68 2.59 16.54
C ASN A 145 16.91 3.89 17.33
N PHE A 146 17.86 4.70 16.91
CA PHE A 146 18.11 6.00 17.52
C PHE A 146 16.95 6.98 17.26
N LEU A 147 16.41 6.99 16.04
CA LEU A 147 15.38 7.93 15.60
C LEU A 147 14.00 7.55 16.14
N ILE A 148 13.57 6.27 16.08
CA ILE A 148 12.25 5.83 16.54
C ILE A 148 12.00 6.09 18.03
N ARG A 149 13.06 6.13 18.84
CA ARG A 149 12.98 6.49 20.27
C ARG A 149 12.71 7.97 20.51
N ARG A 150 12.78 8.82 19.49
CA ARG A 150 12.80 10.28 19.57
C ARG A 150 11.78 10.98 18.68
N VAL A 151 11.04 10.24 17.87
CA VAL A 151 9.86 10.76 17.16
C VAL A 151 8.70 10.89 18.11
N ASP A 152 7.77 11.77 17.80
CA ASP A 152 6.60 12.03 18.63
C ASP A 152 5.46 11.03 18.34
N LEU A 153 5.41 10.52 17.10
CA LEU A 153 4.47 9.49 16.66
C LEU A 153 5.14 8.59 15.63
N LEU A 154 4.96 7.29 15.77
CA LEU A 154 5.31 6.28 14.78
C LEU A 154 4.02 5.64 14.26
N ILE A 155 3.83 5.65 12.95
CA ILE A 155 2.73 4.99 12.25
C ILE A 155 3.30 3.76 11.54
N THR A 156 2.57 2.66 11.53
CA THR A 156 2.97 1.43 10.81
C THR A 156 1.81 0.85 10.03
N VAL A 157 2.13 0.04 9.03
CA VAL A 157 1.13 -0.58 8.16
C VAL A 157 0.41 -1.77 8.78
N GLY A 158 0.95 -2.34 9.87
CA GLY A 158 0.38 -3.52 10.52
C GLY A 158 0.94 -3.76 11.91
N GLU A 159 0.25 -4.61 12.65
CA GLU A 159 0.53 -4.89 14.07
C GLU A 159 1.89 -5.57 14.28
N LYS A 160 2.32 -6.45 13.37
CA LYS A 160 3.64 -7.10 13.45
C LYS A 160 4.77 -6.10 13.33
N LEU A 161 4.65 -5.14 12.43
CA LEU A 161 5.66 -4.09 12.26
C LEU A 161 5.64 -3.13 13.46
N ARG A 162 4.47 -2.81 14.00
CA ARG A 162 4.32 -1.98 15.20
C ARG A 162 5.05 -2.61 16.39
N ARG A 163 4.78 -3.89 16.70
CA ARG A 163 5.45 -4.63 17.77
C ARG A 163 6.97 -4.69 17.58
N HIS A 164 7.42 -4.93 16.36
CA HIS A 164 8.83 -4.92 16.04
C HIS A 164 9.52 -3.59 16.40
N PHE A 165 8.87 -2.47 16.13
CA PHE A 165 9.42 -1.15 16.50
C PHE A 165 9.31 -0.88 17.99
N GLU A 166 8.28 -1.33 18.66
CA GLU A 166 8.14 -1.21 20.14
C GLU A 166 9.24 -1.98 20.86
N GLU A 167 9.53 -3.23 20.46
CA GLU A 167 10.63 -4.03 20.97
C GLU A 167 12.00 -3.32 20.78
N ARG A 168 12.12 -2.50 19.76
CA ARG A 168 13.32 -1.69 19.46
C ARG A 168 13.31 -0.32 20.15
N GLY A 169 12.24 -0.01 20.89
CA GLY A 169 12.14 1.15 21.78
C GLY A 169 11.34 2.33 21.23
N ALA A 170 10.46 2.14 20.25
CA ALA A 170 9.46 3.13 19.87
C ALA A 170 8.54 3.40 21.07
N ARG A 171 8.28 4.70 21.38
CA ARG A 171 7.57 5.11 22.59
C ARG A 171 6.07 5.27 22.40
N HIS A 172 5.70 5.75 21.22
CA HIS A 172 4.31 5.97 20.84
C HIS A 172 4.13 5.53 19.41
N SER A 173 3.35 4.46 19.22
CA SER A 173 3.15 3.83 17.92
C SER A 173 1.69 3.45 17.71
N VAL A 174 1.23 3.60 16.46
CA VAL A 174 -0.14 3.24 16.06
C VAL A 174 -0.10 2.50 14.72
N VAL A 175 -1.17 1.77 14.42
CA VAL A 175 -1.37 1.16 13.12
C VAL A 175 -2.35 2.00 12.31
N VAL A 176 -1.89 2.41 11.12
CA VAL A 176 -2.73 2.88 10.03
C VAL A 176 -2.33 2.07 8.80
N GLY A 177 -3.08 1.00 8.52
CA GLY A 177 -2.76 0.05 7.46
C GLY A 177 -3.02 0.60 6.05
N ASN A 178 -2.69 -0.20 5.04
CA ASN A 178 -3.05 0.07 3.65
C ASN A 178 -4.56 -0.16 3.41
N TRP A 179 -5.36 0.21 4.41
CA TRP A 179 -6.80 -0.01 4.47
C TRP A 179 -7.52 0.72 3.34
N LYS A 180 -8.63 0.15 2.89
CA LYS A 180 -9.38 0.68 1.75
C LYS A 180 -10.65 1.38 2.19
N ARG A 181 -11.06 2.39 1.44
CA ARG A 181 -12.40 2.97 1.56
C ARG A 181 -13.40 1.95 1.05
N LEU A 182 -14.36 1.59 1.87
CA LEU A 182 -15.35 0.56 1.50
C LEU A 182 -16.16 0.97 0.26
N ALA A 183 -16.48 2.26 0.14
CA ALA A 183 -17.20 2.80 -1.00
C ALA A 183 -16.46 2.60 -2.34
N GLU A 184 -15.11 2.57 -2.34
CA GLU A 184 -14.33 2.34 -3.56
C GLU A 184 -14.42 0.88 -4.06
N PHE A 185 -14.79 -0.05 -3.18
CA PHE A 185 -14.95 -1.49 -3.46
C PHE A 185 -16.42 -1.93 -3.46
N SER A 186 -17.36 -1.00 -3.51
CA SER A 186 -18.78 -1.30 -3.68
C SER A 186 -19.14 -1.34 -5.16
N ARG A 187 -19.59 -2.48 -5.65
CA ARG A 187 -20.05 -2.68 -7.03
C ARG A 187 -21.37 -3.46 -7.00
N THR A 188 -22.25 -3.12 -7.90
CA THR A 188 -23.48 -3.88 -8.13
C THR A 188 -23.16 -5.23 -8.78
N ASN A 189 -24.07 -6.18 -8.64
CA ASN A 189 -23.92 -7.47 -9.32
C ASN A 189 -23.85 -7.31 -10.86
N GLU A 190 -24.59 -6.36 -11.43
CA GLU A 190 -24.56 -6.08 -12.86
C GLU A 190 -23.20 -5.56 -13.34
N GLU A 191 -22.58 -4.64 -12.59
CA GLU A 191 -21.23 -4.15 -12.89
C GLU A 191 -20.21 -5.29 -12.85
N ASN A 192 -20.28 -6.15 -11.83
CA ASN A 192 -19.40 -7.32 -11.72
C ASN A 192 -19.58 -8.28 -12.90
N LEU A 193 -20.83 -8.58 -13.28
CA LEU A 193 -21.14 -9.44 -14.43
C LEU A 193 -20.69 -8.80 -15.76
N ALA A 194 -20.77 -7.48 -15.89
CA ALA A 194 -20.28 -6.78 -17.07
C ALA A 194 -18.76 -6.94 -17.25
N VAL A 195 -17.98 -6.81 -16.16
CA VAL A 195 -16.55 -7.07 -16.18
C VAL A 195 -16.25 -8.52 -16.55
N ARG A 196 -16.94 -9.48 -15.95
CA ARG A 196 -16.78 -10.94 -16.25
C ARG A 196 -17.06 -11.24 -17.72
N ARG A 197 -18.18 -10.74 -18.26
CA ARG A 197 -18.54 -10.92 -19.67
C ARG A 197 -17.52 -10.30 -20.62
N GLY A 198 -17.02 -9.10 -20.29
CA GLY A 198 -15.96 -8.43 -21.06
C GLY A 198 -14.65 -9.23 -21.10
N LEU A 199 -14.40 -10.06 -20.10
CA LEU A 199 -13.26 -10.97 -20.02
C LEU A 199 -13.54 -12.38 -20.56
N GLY A 200 -14.76 -12.67 -21.00
CA GLY A 200 -15.15 -14.02 -21.47
C GLY A 200 -15.30 -15.05 -20.35
N ILE A 201 -15.50 -14.62 -19.09
CA ILE A 201 -15.72 -15.52 -17.95
C ILE A 201 -17.21 -15.91 -17.91
N PRO A 202 -17.56 -17.19 -18.00
CA PRO A 202 -18.95 -17.65 -17.86
C PRO A 202 -19.51 -17.33 -16.47
N ASP A 203 -20.84 -17.19 -16.37
CA ASP A 203 -21.50 -16.92 -15.09
C ASP A 203 -21.25 -18.04 -14.05
N SER A 204 -21.08 -19.29 -14.51
CA SER A 204 -20.75 -20.45 -13.67
C SER A 204 -19.26 -20.59 -13.38
N GLY A 205 -18.38 -19.84 -14.06
CA GLY A 205 -16.94 -19.94 -13.89
C GLY A 205 -16.48 -19.33 -12.56
N LEU A 206 -15.52 -19.97 -11.91
CA LEU A 206 -14.88 -19.44 -10.69
C LEU A 206 -13.75 -18.48 -11.05
N ALA A 207 -13.91 -17.20 -10.76
CA ALA A 207 -12.95 -16.16 -11.10
C ALA A 207 -11.97 -15.90 -9.95
N VAL A 208 -10.69 -16.08 -10.20
CA VAL A 208 -9.58 -15.76 -9.27
C VAL A 208 -8.86 -14.53 -9.78
N VAL A 209 -8.67 -13.50 -8.95
CA VAL A 209 -7.89 -12.32 -9.31
C VAL A 209 -6.51 -12.34 -8.64
N CYS A 210 -5.47 -12.08 -9.44
CA CYS A 210 -4.08 -11.89 -9.00
C CYS A 210 -3.50 -10.66 -9.69
N ILE A 211 -3.62 -9.50 -9.06
CA ILE A 211 -3.05 -8.24 -9.56
C ILE A 211 -1.86 -7.87 -8.66
N THR A 212 -0.64 -8.00 -9.19
CA THR A 212 0.59 -7.78 -8.43
C THR A 212 1.75 -7.41 -9.37
N GLN A 213 2.91 -7.04 -8.82
CA GLN A 213 4.14 -7.02 -9.61
C GLN A 213 4.46 -8.45 -10.04
N LEU A 214 4.73 -8.68 -11.32
CA LEU A 214 5.02 -10.00 -11.87
C LEU A 214 6.48 -10.38 -11.61
N LEU A 215 6.80 -10.72 -10.35
CA LEU A 215 8.13 -11.06 -9.87
C LEU A 215 8.20 -12.53 -9.46
N ASN A 216 9.39 -13.11 -9.46
CA ASN A 216 9.63 -14.53 -9.14
C ASN A 216 9.16 -14.93 -7.74
N ASP A 217 9.17 -13.99 -6.79
CA ASP A 217 8.75 -14.23 -5.41
C ASP A 217 7.21 -14.16 -5.21
N ARG A 218 6.42 -13.95 -6.27
CA ARG A 218 4.95 -13.79 -6.21
C ARG A 218 4.17 -15.08 -6.37
N LYS A 219 4.86 -16.24 -6.50
CA LYS A 219 4.23 -17.56 -6.59
C LYS A 219 3.13 -17.63 -7.67
N ILE A 220 3.38 -16.98 -8.82
CA ILE A 220 2.47 -16.92 -9.96
C ILE A 220 2.50 -18.25 -10.73
N GLU A 221 3.67 -18.86 -10.86
CA GLU A 221 3.84 -20.11 -11.59
C GLU A 221 3.00 -21.23 -10.98
N GLU A 222 2.98 -21.33 -9.65
CA GLU A 222 2.19 -22.32 -8.92
C GLU A 222 0.67 -22.11 -9.17
N LEU A 223 0.20 -20.85 -9.24
CA LEU A 223 -1.18 -20.54 -9.58
C LEU A 223 -1.52 -20.95 -11.02
N LEU A 224 -0.66 -20.58 -11.99
CA LEU A 224 -0.87 -20.92 -13.41
C LEU A 224 -0.96 -22.41 -13.62
N GLN A 225 -0.05 -23.19 -13.04
CA GLN A 225 -0.05 -24.65 -13.12
C GLN A 225 -1.26 -25.27 -12.40
N ALA A 226 -1.69 -24.72 -11.27
CA ALA A 226 -2.84 -25.21 -10.55
C ALA A 226 -4.14 -25.08 -11.38
N VAL A 227 -4.29 -24.00 -12.11
CA VAL A 227 -5.49 -23.74 -12.95
C VAL A 227 -5.59 -24.67 -14.17
N GLU A 228 -4.47 -25.24 -14.64
CA GLU A 228 -4.48 -26.19 -15.76
C GLU A 228 -5.36 -27.41 -15.46
N ALA A 229 -5.36 -27.91 -14.24
CA ALA A 229 -6.13 -29.08 -13.79
C ALA A 229 -7.58 -28.77 -13.36
N LEU A 230 -7.98 -27.49 -13.32
CA LEU A 230 -9.28 -27.07 -12.80
C LEU A 230 -10.11 -26.40 -13.92
N PRO A 231 -11.00 -27.15 -14.62
CA PRO A 231 -11.64 -26.68 -15.85
C PRO A 231 -12.60 -25.52 -15.65
N ASN A 232 -13.09 -25.30 -14.44
CA ASN A 232 -14.05 -24.24 -14.13
C ASN A 232 -13.40 -22.99 -13.52
N VAL A 233 -12.07 -22.96 -13.34
CA VAL A 233 -11.34 -21.85 -12.72
C VAL A 233 -10.73 -20.94 -13.78
N TYR A 234 -11.02 -19.65 -13.69
CA TYR A 234 -10.51 -18.57 -14.52
C TYR A 234 -9.62 -17.66 -13.68
N VAL A 235 -8.47 -17.23 -14.22
CA VAL A 235 -7.56 -16.35 -13.51
C VAL A 235 -7.43 -15.01 -14.23
N ILE A 236 -7.77 -13.94 -13.54
CA ILE A 236 -7.53 -12.55 -13.98
C ILE A 236 -6.15 -12.15 -13.46
N LEU A 237 -5.16 -12.06 -14.34
CA LEU A 237 -3.79 -11.67 -14.02
C LEU A 237 -3.53 -10.24 -14.47
N GLY A 238 -3.05 -9.40 -13.55
CA GLY A 238 -2.67 -8.02 -13.85
C GLY A 238 -1.34 -7.63 -13.23
N GLY A 239 -0.57 -6.82 -13.96
CA GLY A 239 0.70 -6.29 -13.48
C GLY A 239 1.77 -6.28 -14.56
N LYS A 240 2.99 -5.83 -14.17
CA LYS A 240 4.20 -5.84 -14.99
C LYS A 240 5.36 -6.40 -14.19
N GLY A 241 6.36 -6.94 -14.87
CA GLY A 241 7.57 -7.46 -14.23
C GLY A 241 8.27 -8.51 -15.06
N VAL A 242 9.25 -9.17 -14.43
CA VAL A 242 10.12 -10.15 -15.12
C VAL A 242 9.36 -11.41 -15.60
N LEU A 243 8.20 -11.72 -15.01
CA LEU A 243 7.34 -12.84 -15.40
C LEU A 243 6.30 -12.48 -16.48
N GLU A 244 6.34 -11.28 -17.06
CA GLU A 244 5.35 -10.84 -18.05
C GLU A 244 5.33 -11.77 -19.30
N GLY A 245 6.50 -12.21 -19.75
CA GLY A 245 6.62 -13.18 -20.85
C GLY A 245 5.94 -14.52 -20.53
N LEU A 246 6.24 -15.09 -19.35
CA LEU A 246 5.65 -16.34 -18.89
C LEU A 246 4.13 -16.26 -18.80
N VAL A 247 3.60 -15.16 -18.23
CA VAL A 247 2.15 -14.95 -18.10
C VAL A 247 1.49 -14.80 -19.48
N THR A 248 2.13 -14.08 -20.41
CA THR A 248 1.62 -13.91 -21.78
C THR A 248 1.58 -15.23 -22.53
N GLU A 249 2.60 -16.07 -22.41
CA GLU A 249 2.62 -17.41 -23.00
C GLU A 249 1.56 -18.33 -22.41
N ALA A 250 1.37 -18.28 -21.08
CA ALA A 250 0.34 -19.06 -20.41
C ALA A 250 -1.06 -18.65 -20.87
N ALA A 251 -1.33 -17.34 -21.00
CA ALA A 251 -2.59 -16.81 -21.51
C ALA A 251 -2.86 -17.23 -22.98
N ALA A 252 -1.81 -17.26 -23.82
CA ALA A 252 -1.95 -17.72 -25.20
C ALA A 252 -2.29 -19.22 -25.33
N ARG A 253 -1.85 -20.05 -24.36
CA ARG A 253 -2.09 -21.51 -24.35
C ARG A 253 -3.39 -21.90 -23.67
N ASN A 254 -3.83 -21.14 -22.66
CA ASN A 254 -5.00 -21.47 -21.87
C ASN A 254 -5.96 -20.28 -21.80
N PRO A 255 -7.15 -20.35 -22.46
CA PRO A 255 -8.12 -19.25 -22.52
C PRO A 255 -8.74 -18.90 -21.17
N ARG A 256 -8.49 -19.67 -20.12
CA ARG A 256 -8.91 -19.39 -18.74
C ARG A 256 -7.91 -18.54 -17.97
N ILE A 257 -6.75 -18.26 -18.56
CA ILE A 257 -5.74 -17.34 -18.00
C ILE A 257 -5.87 -16.02 -18.74
N LEU A 258 -6.39 -15.01 -18.06
CA LEU A 258 -6.77 -13.72 -18.63
C LEU A 258 -5.76 -12.66 -18.21
N TYR A 259 -4.73 -12.42 -19.02
CA TYR A 259 -3.75 -11.38 -18.75
C TYR A 259 -4.26 -10.01 -19.22
N VAL A 260 -4.50 -9.12 -18.26
CA VAL A 260 -5.07 -7.77 -18.50
C VAL A 260 -4.00 -6.67 -18.55
N GLY A 261 -2.71 -7.03 -18.50
CA GLY A 261 -1.61 -6.07 -18.53
C GLY A 261 -1.49 -5.26 -17.23
N PHE A 262 -0.93 -4.06 -17.33
CA PHE A 262 -0.84 -3.14 -16.19
C PHE A 262 -2.23 -2.63 -15.80
N VAL A 263 -2.59 -2.78 -14.53
CA VAL A 263 -3.87 -2.34 -13.99
C VAL A 263 -3.68 -1.03 -13.21
N PRO A 264 -4.22 0.10 -13.70
CA PRO A 264 -4.22 1.34 -12.95
C PRO A 264 -4.97 1.20 -11.61
N GLY A 265 -4.52 1.91 -10.58
CA GLY A 265 -5.08 1.79 -9.22
C GLY A 265 -6.61 1.95 -9.16
N LYS A 266 -7.20 2.81 -10.00
CA LYS A 266 -8.65 3.02 -10.09
C LYS A 266 -9.44 1.82 -10.61
N GLN A 267 -8.81 0.91 -11.35
CA GLN A 267 -9.44 -0.29 -11.93
C GLN A 267 -9.26 -1.54 -11.07
N ILE A 268 -8.41 -1.49 -10.04
CA ILE A 268 -8.17 -2.64 -9.17
C ILE A 268 -9.47 -3.11 -8.52
N ALA A 269 -10.30 -2.17 -8.06
CA ALA A 269 -11.59 -2.48 -7.45
C ALA A 269 -12.54 -3.23 -8.41
N ASP A 270 -12.57 -2.85 -9.70
CA ASP A 270 -13.45 -3.48 -10.69
C ASP A 270 -13.12 -4.97 -10.85
N PHE A 271 -11.84 -5.30 -11.03
CA PHE A 271 -11.41 -6.69 -11.15
C PHE A 271 -11.55 -7.46 -9.84
N THR A 272 -11.25 -6.82 -8.69
CA THR A 272 -11.35 -7.47 -7.38
C THR A 272 -12.81 -7.79 -7.05
N CYS A 273 -13.74 -6.87 -7.30
CA CYS A 273 -15.17 -7.09 -7.06
C CYS A 273 -15.79 -8.08 -8.05
N ALA A 274 -15.30 -8.15 -9.29
CA ALA A 274 -15.77 -9.09 -10.29
C ALA A 274 -15.28 -10.53 -10.05
N ALA A 275 -14.20 -10.71 -9.29
CA ALA A 275 -13.68 -12.02 -8.95
C ALA A 275 -14.45 -12.67 -7.78
N ASP A 276 -14.33 -13.99 -7.66
CA ASP A 276 -14.84 -14.78 -6.55
C ASP A 276 -13.80 -14.96 -5.45
N ILE A 277 -12.51 -14.95 -5.81
CA ILE A 277 -11.37 -15.23 -4.94
C ILE A 277 -10.24 -14.24 -5.26
N VAL A 278 -9.55 -13.76 -4.23
CA VAL A 278 -8.28 -13.04 -4.37
C VAL A 278 -7.14 -14.02 -4.10
N TYR A 279 -6.14 -14.06 -4.98
CA TYR A 279 -4.90 -14.80 -4.75
C TYR A 279 -3.75 -13.82 -4.54
N TYR A 280 -2.98 -14.04 -3.47
CA TYR A 280 -1.76 -13.31 -3.22
C TYR A 280 -0.65 -14.25 -2.73
N GLY A 281 0.26 -14.57 -3.63
CA GLY A 281 1.48 -15.30 -3.33
C GLY A 281 2.64 -14.38 -2.99
N PHE A 282 3.45 -14.79 -2.02
CA PHE A 282 4.71 -14.13 -1.71
C PHE A 282 5.65 -15.15 -1.05
N ASP A 283 6.90 -15.18 -1.48
CA ASP A 283 7.86 -16.15 -0.94
C ASP A 283 8.20 -15.84 0.52
N PRO A 284 7.89 -16.74 1.47
CA PRO A 284 8.23 -16.54 2.87
C PRO A 284 9.74 -16.41 3.15
N ALA A 285 10.59 -16.87 2.22
CA ALA A 285 12.03 -16.69 2.31
C ALA A 285 12.49 -15.23 2.10
N ASN A 286 11.64 -14.40 1.52
CA ASN A 286 11.92 -12.96 1.42
C ASN A 286 11.85 -12.32 2.82
N PRO A 287 12.92 -11.69 3.34
CA PRO A 287 12.93 -11.12 4.69
C PRO A 287 11.79 -10.12 4.96
N ASN A 288 11.35 -9.39 3.92
CA ASN A 288 10.25 -8.44 4.04
C ASN A 288 8.87 -9.12 4.18
N ALA A 289 8.75 -10.42 3.84
CA ALA A 289 7.50 -11.17 4.01
C ALA A 289 7.03 -11.17 5.47
N ARG A 290 7.97 -11.20 6.44
CA ARG A 290 7.68 -11.26 7.88
C ARG A 290 6.75 -10.16 8.38
N PHE A 291 6.86 -8.95 7.81
CA PHE A 291 6.08 -7.78 8.21
C PHE A 291 5.06 -7.36 7.15
N SER A 292 4.90 -8.17 6.10
CA SER A 292 4.08 -7.80 4.95
C SER A 292 2.61 -7.63 5.32
N ALA A 293 2.08 -6.43 5.05
CA ALA A 293 0.67 -6.06 5.14
C ALA A 293 0.21 -5.53 3.76
N PRO A 294 0.09 -6.41 2.75
CA PRO A 294 -0.07 -6.02 1.36
C PRO A 294 -1.44 -5.42 1.09
N ASN A 295 -1.52 -4.52 0.11
CA ASN A 295 -2.76 -3.93 -0.35
C ASN A 295 -3.84 -4.99 -0.67
N LYS A 296 -3.44 -6.15 -1.19
CA LYS A 296 -4.36 -7.24 -1.59
C LYS A 296 -5.20 -7.78 -0.45
N LEU A 297 -4.64 -7.84 0.77
CA LEU A 297 -5.41 -8.18 1.96
C LEU A 297 -6.62 -7.23 2.12
N TYR A 298 -6.34 -5.94 2.12
CA TYR A 298 -7.37 -4.93 2.39
C TYR A 298 -8.33 -4.73 1.22
N GLU A 299 -7.87 -4.98 -0.01
CA GLU A 299 -8.71 -5.03 -1.20
C GLU A 299 -9.71 -6.21 -1.14
N ALA A 300 -9.22 -7.40 -0.73
CA ALA A 300 -10.07 -8.57 -0.54
C ALA A 300 -11.13 -8.35 0.55
N LEU A 301 -10.73 -7.79 1.70
CA LEU A 301 -11.64 -7.47 2.79
C LEU A 301 -12.71 -6.45 2.38
N ALA A 302 -12.31 -5.37 1.69
CA ALA A 302 -13.21 -4.32 1.24
C ALA A 302 -14.20 -4.80 0.17
N ALA A 303 -13.76 -5.71 -0.72
CA ALA A 303 -14.62 -6.31 -1.74
C ALA A 303 -15.44 -7.50 -1.22
N GLY A 304 -15.21 -7.96 0.03
CA GLY A 304 -15.84 -9.16 0.56
C GLY A 304 -15.48 -10.41 -0.24
N ARG A 305 -14.19 -10.62 -0.54
CA ARG A 305 -13.71 -11.77 -1.29
C ARG A 305 -12.79 -12.63 -0.43
N PRO A 306 -12.95 -13.97 -0.42
CA PRO A 306 -12.01 -14.85 0.26
C PRO A 306 -10.63 -14.75 -0.36
N LEU A 307 -9.59 -14.91 0.48
CA LEU A 307 -8.21 -14.76 0.09
C LEU A 307 -7.46 -16.09 0.19
N ILE A 308 -6.73 -16.46 -0.86
CA ILE A 308 -5.72 -17.52 -0.80
C ILE A 308 -4.35 -16.85 -0.67
N THR A 309 -3.61 -17.16 0.39
CA THR A 309 -2.26 -16.63 0.64
C THR A 309 -1.38 -17.66 1.35
N GLY A 310 -0.10 -17.37 1.50
CA GLY A 310 0.83 -18.21 2.26
C GLY A 310 0.92 -17.84 3.74
N ASP A 311 1.63 -18.65 4.51
CA ASP A 311 1.85 -18.45 5.94
C ASP A 311 2.98 -17.45 6.18
N PHE A 312 2.70 -16.18 6.04
CA PHE A 312 3.65 -15.10 6.28
C PHE A 312 2.94 -13.80 6.67
N GLY A 313 3.69 -12.93 7.35
CA GLY A 313 3.32 -11.53 7.62
C GLY A 313 1.99 -11.32 8.37
N GLU A 314 1.48 -10.11 8.27
CA GLU A 314 0.18 -9.70 8.81
C GLU A 314 -0.97 -10.39 8.08
N ILE A 315 -0.81 -10.63 6.78
CA ILE A 315 -1.85 -11.18 5.93
C ILE A 315 -2.34 -12.54 6.41
N ALA A 316 -1.43 -13.44 6.78
CA ALA A 316 -1.79 -14.77 7.27
C ALA A 316 -2.56 -14.70 8.60
N ASP A 317 -2.13 -13.82 9.51
CA ASP A 317 -2.78 -13.66 10.81
C ASP A 317 -4.19 -13.12 10.66
N VAL A 318 -4.38 -12.11 9.80
CA VAL A 318 -5.70 -11.52 9.54
C VAL A 318 -6.62 -12.54 8.88
N VAL A 319 -6.14 -13.28 7.87
CA VAL A 319 -6.97 -14.30 7.18
C VAL A 319 -7.44 -15.38 8.14
N ARG A 320 -6.57 -15.83 9.07
CA ARG A 320 -6.94 -16.79 10.11
C ARG A 320 -7.92 -16.21 11.13
N ALA A 321 -7.62 -15.02 11.65
CA ALA A 321 -8.44 -14.38 12.68
C ALA A 321 -9.84 -14.02 12.19
N ALA A 322 -9.95 -13.62 10.91
CA ALA A 322 -11.21 -13.30 10.27
C ALA A 322 -11.92 -14.52 9.67
N GLU A 323 -11.27 -15.68 9.60
CA GLU A 323 -11.77 -16.89 8.88
C GLU A 323 -12.25 -16.56 7.47
N CYS A 324 -11.48 -15.70 6.77
CA CYS A 324 -11.88 -15.12 5.49
C CYS A 324 -11.10 -15.64 4.28
N GLY A 325 -10.51 -16.83 4.38
CA GLY A 325 -9.72 -17.40 3.31
C GLY A 325 -8.89 -18.61 3.73
N ILE A 326 -7.95 -18.98 2.87
CA ILE A 326 -7.09 -20.15 3.05
C ILE A 326 -5.63 -19.71 3.13
N VAL A 327 -4.96 -20.11 4.20
CA VAL A 327 -3.52 -19.89 4.40
C VAL A 327 -2.77 -21.15 4.04
N LEU A 328 -2.01 -21.13 2.97
CA LEU A 328 -1.18 -22.23 2.50
C LEU A 328 0.06 -22.37 3.37
N ARG A 329 0.32 -23.56 3.89
CA ARG A 329 1.56 -23.84 4.66
C ARG A 329 2.79 -23.87 3.77
N VAL A 330 2.63 -24.33 2.54
CA VAL A 330 3.67 -24.42 1.53
C VAL A 330 3.09 -24.00 0.18
N TYR A 331 3.82 -23.20 -0.57
CA TYR A 331 3.46 -22.91 -1.96
C TYR A 331 3.89 -24.06 -2.87
N LYS A 332 2.98 -24.99 -3.10
CA LYS A 332 3.08 -26.06 -4.10
C LYS A 332 1.81 -26.06 -4.93
N VAL A 333 1.91 -26.50 -6.15
CA VAL A 333 0.79 -26.59 -7.11
C VAL A 333 -0.39 -27.33 -6.51
N GLU A 334 -0.13 -28.47 -5.87
CA GLU A 334 -1.16 -29.32 -5.26
C GLU A 334 -1.88 -28.63 -4.09
N GLU A 335 -1.19 -27.81 -3.32
CA GLU A 335 -1.82 -27.06 -2.22
C GLU A 335 -2.68 -25.90 -2.75
N VAL A 336 -2.25 -25.23 -3.83
CA VAL A 336 -3.06 -24.22 -4.51
C VAL A 336 -4.29 -24.87 -5.14
N GLN A 337 -4.16 -26.03 -5.78
CA GLN A 337 -5.28 -26.79 -6.34
C GLN A 337 -6.30 -27.19 -5.26
N LYS A 338 -5.85 -27.71 -4.12
CA LYS A 338 -6.72 -28.05 -2.99
C LYS A 338 -7.46 -26.82 -2.46
N ALA A 339 -6.77 -25.69 -2.31
CA ALA A 339 -7.40 -24.46 -1.84
C ALA A 339 -8.47 -23.95 -2.82
N LEU A 340 -8.19 -23.99 -4.12
CA LEU A 340 -9.16 -23.64 -5.16
C LEU A 340 -10.35 -24.59 -5.17
N ALA A 341 -10.11 -25.92 -5.08
CA ALA A 341 -11.17 -26.94 -5.02
C ALA A 341 -12.08 -26.76 -3.79
N ILE A 342 -11.54 -26.43 -2.62
CA ILE A 342 -12.35 -26.10 -1.43
C ILE A 342 -13.24 -24.89 -1.71
N LEU A 343 -12.72 -23.88 -2.41
CA LEU A 343 -13.47 -22.66 -2.72
C LEU A 343 -14.38 -22.77 -3.96
N GLU A 344 -14.38 -23.91 -4.68
CA GLU A 344 -15.45 -24.25 -5.63
C GLU A 344 -16.77 -24.47 -4.91
N ASP A 345 -16.75 -24.97 -3.67
CA ASP A 345 -17.95 -25.04 -2.83
C ASP A 345 -18.48 -23.65 -2.54
N ARG A 346 -19.71 -23.40 -2.99
CA ARG A 346 -20.36 -22.09 -2.90
C ARG A 346 -20.65 -21.69 -1.46
N GLU A 347 -21.00 -22.64 -0.60
CA GLU A 347 -21.36 -22.35 0.79
C GLU A 347 -20.13 -21.93 1.56
N ILE A 348 -19.02 -22.68 1.45
CA ILE A 348 -17.73 -22.36 2.06
C ILE A 348 -17.23 -20.98 1.56
N ARG A 349 -17.25 -20.77 0.25
CA ARG A 349 -16.82 -19.50 -0.35
C ARG A 349 -17.67 -18.32 0.12
N SER A 350 -18.99 -18.48 0.20
CA SER A 350 -19.91 -17.42 0.64
C SER A 350 -19.72 -17.09 2.13
N ALA A 351 -19.49 -18.10 2.97
CA ALA A 351 -19.21 -17.90 4.39
C ALA A 351 -17.91 -17.10 4.59
N MET A 352 -16.83 -17.47 3.91
CA MET A 352 -15.55 -16.74 3.96
C MET A 352 -15.67 -15.32 3.39
N ALA A 353 -16.45 -15.12 2.32
CA ALA A 353 -16.73 -13.81 1.74
C ALA A 353 -17.48 -12.89 2.73
N ALA A 354 -18.50 -13.41 3.41
CA ALA A 354 -19.24 -12.69 4.45
C ALA A 354 -18.31 -12.30 5.63
N ASN A 355 -17.43 -13.21 6.03
CA ASN A 355 -16.43 -12.95 7.06
C ASN A 355 -15.44 -11.86 6.64
N ALA A 356 -14.93 -11.90 5.39
CA ALA A 356 -14.05 -10.86 4.84
C ALA A 356 -14.72 -9.49 4.90
N MET A 357 -15.95 -9.38 4.40
CA MET A 357 -16.73 -8.15 4.38
C MET A 357 -16.97 -7.61 5.79
N ARG A 358 -17.43 -8.46 6.70
CA ARG A 358 -17.68 -8.09 8.10
C ARG A 358 -16.40 -7.54 8.75
N PHE A 359 -15.27 -8.24 8.60
CA PHE A 359 -14.00 -7.83 9.19
C PHE A 359 -13.49 -6.51 8.57
N GLY A 360 -13.62 -6.34 7.27
CA GLY A 360 -13.33 -5.08 6.58
C GLY A 360 -14.20 -3.93 7.12
N GLN A 361 -15.51 -4.13 7.23
CA GLN A 361 -16.44 -3.10 7.72
C GLN A 361 -16.21 -2.70 9.17
N THR A 362 -15.87 -3.64 10.03
CA THR A 362 -15.79 -3.38 11.48
C THR A 362 -14.41 -2.99 11.96
N SER A 363 -13.33 -3.41 11.26
CA SER A 363 -11.99 -3.35 11.83
C SER A 363 -10.93 -2.73 10.93
N LEU A 364 -10.83 -3.13 9.67
CA LEU A 364 -9.72 -2.79 8.79
C LEU A 364 -10.20 -2.02 7.54
N ASN A 365 -10.76 -0.83 7.76
CA ASN A 365 -11.18 0.10 6.71
C ASN A 365 -10.53 1.48 6.90
N TRP A 366 -10.54 2.27 5.84
CA TRP A 366 -9.91 3.59 5.85
C TRP A 366 -10.59 4.57 6.82
N GLU A 367 -11.87 4.43 7.04
CA GLU A 367 -12.64 5.25 7.97
C GLU A 367 -12.03 5.14 9.39
N LYS A 368 -11.69 3.91 9.81
CA LYS A 368 -10.96 3.66 11.08
C LYS A 368 -9.54 4.22 11.05
N GLY A 369 -8.85 4.14 9.91
CA GLY A 369 -7.53 4.75 9.75
C GLY A 369 -7.57 6.27 9.92
N ALA A 370 -8.57 6.92 9.34
CA ALA A 370 -8.78 8.36 9.50
C ALA A 370 -9.11 8.76 10.95
N GLU A 371 -9.91 7.96 11.67
CA GLU A 371 -10.17 8.17 13.10
C GLU A 371 -8.87 8.08 13.93
N VAL A 372 -8.02 7.10 13.66
CA VAL A 372 -6.70 6.99 14.31
C VAL A 372 -5.85 8.22 14.01
N LEU A 373 -5.71 8.60 12.75
CA LEU A 373 -4.95 9.80 12.36
C LEU A 373 -5.51 11.06 13.04
N TYR A 374 -6.82 11.23 13.07
CA TYR A 374 -7.46 12.37 13.75
C TYR A 374 -7.09 12.43 15.22
N ARG A 375 -7.21 11.33 15.95
CA ARG A 375 -6.87 11.25 17.37
C ARG A 375 -5.42 11.64 17.63
N GLU A 376 -4.51 11.05 16.86
CA GLU A 376 -3.07 11.27 17.04
C GLU A 376 -2.66 12.70 16.66
N TYR A 377 -3.14 13.20 15.52
CA TYR A 377 -2.85 14.58 15.11
C TYR A 377 -3.52 15.63 16.00
N SER A 378 -4.68 15.35 16.60
CA SER A 378 -5.32 16.23 17.56
C SER A 378 -4.48 16.39 18.84
N SER A 379 -3.77 15.33 19.24
CA SER A 379 -2.81 15.38 20.34
C SER A 379 -1.57 16.21 19.99
N LEU A 380 -1.05 16.07 18.75
CA LEU A 380 0.13 16.83 18.28
C LEU A 380 -0.18 18.30 17.99
N LEU A 381 -1.43 18.62 17.62
CA LEU A 381 -1.89 19.94 17.17
C LEU A 381 -3.15 20.40 17.94
N PRO A 382 -3.09 20.58 19.26
CA PRO A 382 -4.27 20.82 20.08
C PRO A 382 -5.08 22.03 19.62
N GLY A 383 -6.42 21.87 19.61
CA GLY A 383 -7.40 22.91 19.33
C GLY A 383 -7.52 23.36 17.87
N ALA A 384 -6.96 22.62 16.91
CA ALA A 384 -6.85 23.05 15.54
C ALA A 384 -7.59 22.19 14.50
N LEU A 385 -7.99 20.96 14.84
CA LEU A 385 -8.50 20.00 13.88
C LEU A 385 -10.03 19.83 14.00
N GLN A 386 -10.65 19.56 12.86
CA GLN A 386 -12.06 19.18 12.76
C GLN A 386 -12.15 17.65 12.73
N GLU A 387 -13.14 17.10 13.43
CA GLU A 387 -13.44 15.67 13.29
C GLU A 387 -13.71 15.32 11.83
N PRO A 388 -13.19 14.17 11.35
CA PRO A 388 -13.52 13.69 10.03
C PRO A 388 -15.04 13.51 9.97
N SER A 389 -15.72 14.34 9.16
CA SER A 389 -17.14 14.16 8.92
C SER A 389 -17.31 12.83 8.18
N GLY A 390 -17.89 11.82 8.86
CA GLY A 390 -18.41 10.66 8.18
C GLY A 390 -19.33 11.13 7.06
N GLU A 391 -19.01 10.75 5.84
CA GLU A 391 -19.77 11.08 4.63
C GLU A 391 -19.79 12.55 4.17
N LYS A 392 -18.72 12.98 3.50
CA LYS A 392 -18.86 13.72 2.25
C LYS A 392 -17.79 13.25 1.28
N PRO A 393 -18.16 12.57 0.17
CA PRO A 393 -17.24 12.44 -0.94
C PRO A 393 -16.86 13.86 -1.34
N LEU A 394 -15.55 14.17 -1.39
CA LEU A 394 -15.06 15.40 -1.99
C LEU A 394 -15.72 15.52 -3.36
N GLN A 395 -16.65 16.47 -3.50
CA GLN A 395 -17.17 16.84 -4.80
C GLN A 395 -15.97 17.31 -5.62
N LEU A 396 -15.52 16.45 -6.54
CA LEU A 396 -14.58 16.82 -7.57
C LEU A 396 -15.16 18.03 -8.28
N ALA A 397 -14.59 19.21 -8.05
CA ALA A 397 -14.86 20.38 -8.84
C ALA A 397 -14.62 19.98 -10.30
N ARG A 398 -15.70 19.86 -11.07
CA ARG A 398 -15.62 19.70 -12.51
C ARG A 398 -14.82 20.89 -13.04
N VAL A 399 -13.58 20.63 -13.41
CA VAL A 399 -12.79 21.60 -14.18
C VAL A 399 -13.57 21.82 -15.45
N GLY A 400 -14.14 23.02 -15.57
CA GLY A 400 -14.94 23.43 -16.68
C GLY A 400 -14.17 23.25 -17.98
N GLY A 401 -14.81 22.55 -18.92
CA GLY A 401 -14.33 22.48 -20.29
C GLY A 401 -14.24 23.88 -20.88
N THR A 402 -13.06 24.28 -21.28
CA THR A 402 -12.90 25.37 -22.22
C THR A 402 -13.36 24.86 -23.58
N ARG A 403 -14.49 25.39 -24.03
CA ARG A 403 -14.84 25.45 -25.46
C ARG A 403 -13.80 26.35 -26.14
N ASN A 404 -13.12 25.86 -27.07
CA ASN A 404 -12.90 26.30 -28.47
C ASN A 404 -11.74 25.50 -29.04
#